data_b7b566d0152c8d3907f6999f3ad64c36
#
_entry.id   b7b566d0152c8d3907f6999f3ad64c36
#
_cell.length_a   1.000
_cell.length_b   1.000
_cell.length_c   1.000
_cell.angle_alpha   90.00
_cell.angle_beta   90.00
_cell.angle_gamma   90.00
#
_symmetry.space_group_name_H-M   'P 1'
#
loop_
_entity.id
_entity.type
_entity.pdbx_description
1 polymer ?
#
loop_
_entity_poly.entity_id
_entity_poly.type
_entity_poly.pdbx_seq_one_letter_code
_entity_poly.pdbx_strand_id
1 'polypeptide(L)'
;LNRLGIGRRWLAAVAGLLALTGLAAAVFHYIGQPRSLRLAVGPLGSEDARMAAAFVQGLNRDKASVRLRLVLTEGSADSAERIDAGQADLAMLRADIAMPATADTVLITRRSFPFFITRAETAIGRIADLRGRRVGVARNPAGNATLLKRVLAQYEVRPEEVEIVALSQEEIVPAAKGRRIDVFFAINAVGSHTNNDALRRLRDGWGDDPVLIPIREADALAAHYRAIETGEIVRGALGGDPPRPSESLPTISITSRLVAARSLDDNLIGELTKDILDLRLTLAAELPAVQALETPSTDKDAPLPVHSGAAAYIDGEQETFFDRYGDWFYIGAMALSALGTGGAALLGRESANRRRRAMAGLDELLALLAVIRSCEDEVELMRLGREADQILTRVLADYAKGDLDSAALAAYRLAIDQVGRAVAERQRLLGEG
;
A
#
# COMPACT_ATOMS: atom_id res chain seq x y z
N LEU A 1 2.08 35.54 -44.29
CA LEU A 1 2.96 35.37 -43.11
C LEU A 1 2.19 35.21 -41.80
N ASN A 2 0.87 35.43 -41.72
CA ASN A 2 0.09 35.41 -40.47
C ASN A 2 -0.51 34.04 -40.08
N ARG A 3 -0.31 32.99 -40.88
CA ARG A 3 -0.63 31.61 -40.45
C ARG A 3 0.32 31.07 -39.35
N LEU A 4 1.49 31.69 -39.15
CA LEU A 4 2.50 31.29 -38.18
C LEU A 4 2.15 31.64 -36.73
N GLY A 5 1.32 32.65 -36.49
CA GLY A 5 0.91 33.05 -35.11
C GLY A 5 -0.08 32.12 -34.44
N ILE A 6 -1.02 31.58 -35.21
CA ILE A 6 -2.03 30.59 -34.72
C ILE A 6 -1.34 29.23 -34.50
N GLY A 7 -0.44 28.83 -35.40
CA GLY A 7 0.34 27.59 -35.27
C GLY A 7 1.24 27.59 -34.01
N ARG A 8 1.87 28.73 -33.71
CA ARG A 8 2.77 28.84 -32.53
C ARG A 8 2.03 28.79 -31.20
N ARG A 9 0.81 29.31 -31.11
CA ARG A 9 -0.07 29.22 -29.92
C ARG A 9 -0.61 27.79 -29.74
N TRP A 10 -1.00 27.13 -30.82
CA TRP A 10 -1.40 25.72 -30.81
C TRP A 10 -0.22 24.81 -30.44
N LEU A 11 0.96 25.06 -30.95
CA LEU A 11 2.17 24.33 -30.58
C LEU A 11 2.51 24.51 -29.09
N ALA A 12 2.36 25.73 -28.55
CA ALA A 12 2.56 25.98 -27.11
C ALA A 12 1.52 25.26 -26.24
N ALA A 13 0.23 25.24 -26.65
CA ALA A 13 -0.83 24.51 -25.94
C ALA A 13 -0.60 22.98 -25.98
N VAL A 14 -0.22 22.43 -27.14
CA VAL A 14 0.13 21.01 -27.28
C VAL A 14 1.38 20.66 -26.49
N ALA A 15 2.40 21.49 -26.50
CA ALA A 15 3.62 21.28 -25.70
C ALA A 15 3.31 21.32 -24.18
N GLY A 16 2.45 22.25 -23.75
CA GLY A 16 1.98 22.31 -22.37
C GLY A 16 1.18 21.06 -21.94
N LEU A 17 0.30 20.58 -22.82
CA LEU A 17 -0.46 19.34 -22.57
C LEU A 17 0.46 18.12 -22.50
N LEU A 18 1.43 18.01 -23.41
CA LEU A 18 2.43 16.94 -23.41
C LEU A 18 3.33 16.99 -22.17
N ALA A 19 3.71 18.18 -21.72
CA ALA A 19 4.48 18.36 -20.49
C ALA A 19 3.67 17.92 -19.25
N LEU A 20 2.39 18.29 -19.20
CA LEU A 20 1.47 17.88 -18.11
C LEU A 20 1.21 16.37 -18.10
N THR A 21 0.97 15.78 -19.26
CA THR A 21 0.81 14.31 -19.35
C THR A 21 2.11 13.56 -19.06
N GLY A 22 3.26 14.09 -19.49
CA GLY A 22 4.57 13.54 -19.14
C GLY A 22 4.87 13.63 -17.65
N LEU A 23 4.55 14.75 -17.01
CA LEU A 23 4.67 14.92 -15.56
C LEU A 23 3.74 13.99 -14.80
N ALA A 24 2.47 13.89 -15.20
CA ALA A 24 1.50 12.97 -14.61
C ALA A 24 1.95 11.51 -14.74
N ALA A 25 2.45 11.10 -15.91
CA ALA A 25 2.99 9.78 -16.14
C ALA A 25 4.25 9.50 -15.28
N ALA A 26 5.15 10.47 -15.14
CA ALA A 26 6.34 10.36 -14.29
C ALA A 26 5.97 10.23 -12.81
N VAL A 27 5.01 11.03 -12.34
CA VAL A 27 4.47 10.97 -10.96
C VAL A 27 3.81 9.62 -10.73
N PHE A 28 2.98 9.15 -11.67
CA PHE A 28 2.32 7.84 -11.56
C PHE A 28 3.32 6.69 -11.58
N HIS A 29 4.36 6.78 -12.39
CA HIS A 29 5.45 5.79 -12.42
C HIS A 29 6.25 5.78 -11.11
N TYR A 30 6.54 6.96 -10.55
CA TYR A 30 7.29 7.08 -9.30
C TYR A 30 6.49 6.59 -8.08
N ILE A 31 5.19 6.91 -8.01
CA ILE A 31 4.28 6.44 -6.96
C ILE A 31 4.01 4.94 -7.10
N GLY A 32 3.98 4.40 -8.30
CA GLY A 32 3.75 2.98 -8.60
C GLY A 32 4.96 2.07 -8.41
N GLN A 33 6.12 2.58 -7.97
CA GLN A 33 7.27 1.72 -7.70
C GLN A 33 7.06 0.89 -6.43
N PRO A 34 7.31 -0.45 -6.48
CA PRO A 34 7.13 -1.30 -5.32
C PRO A 34 8.08 -0.90 -4.19
N ARG A 35 7.53 -0.73 -2.99
CA ARG A 35 8.33 -0.44 -1.80
C ARG A 35 9.01 -1.69 -1.29
N SER A 36 10.31 -1.59 -1.00
CA SER A 36 11.12 -2.71 -0.50
C SER A 36 11.21 -2.67 1.02
N LEU A 37 10.69 -3.70 1.70
CA LEU A 37 10.73 -3.85 3.15
C LEU A 37 11.68 -4.98 3.54
N ARG A 38 12.47 -4.77 4.60
CA ARG A 38 13.39 -5.74 5.18
C ARG A 38 12.63 -6.61 6.17
N LEU A 39 12.56 -7.91 5.91
CA LEU A 39 11.89 -8.89 6.77
C LEU A 39 12.92 -9.74 7.51
N ALA A 40 13.06 -9.53 8.81
CA ALA A 40 13.88 -10.36 9.69
C ALA A 40 13.21 -11.71 9.93
N VAL A 41 13.95 -12.79 9.68
CA VAL A 41 13.45 -14.17 9.84
C VAL A 41 14.52 -15.02 10.50
N GLY A 42 14.11 -16.08 11.18
CA GLY A 42 15.04 -16.99 11.84
C GLY A 42 16.07 -17.63 10.90
N PRO A 43 16.85 -18.58 11.41
CA PRO A 43 17.95 -19.17 10.64
C PRO A 43 17.43 -19.89 9.39
N LEU A 44 18.33 -20.02 8.41
CA LEU A 44 18.05 -20.71 7.16
C LEU A 44 17.51 -22.12 7.44
N GLY A 45 16.43 -22.51 6.73
CA GLY A 45 15.77 -23.81 6.91
C GLY A 45 14.74 -23.85 8.04
N SER A 46 14.59 -22.78 8.84
CA SER A 46 13.47 -22.67 9.78
C SER A 46 12.13 -22.59 9.04
N GLU A 47 11.03 -22.92 9.73
CA GLU A 47 9.68 -22.80 9.14
C GLU A 47 9.36 -21.34 8.78
N ASP A 48 9.75 -20.39 9.63
CA ASP A 48 9.55 -18.97 9.40
C ASP A 48 10.33 -18.49 8.16
N ALA A 49 11.58 -18.94 7.96
CA ALA A 49 12.36 -18.61 6.78
C ALA A 49 11.75 -19.20 5.49
N ARG A 50 11.21 -20.43 5.56
CA ARG A 50 10.52 -21.06 4.40
C ARG A 50 9.22 -20.33 4.06
N MET A 51 8.43 -19.95 5.07
CA MET A 51 7.19 -19.19 4.87
C MET A 51 7.49 -17.80 4.31
N ALA A 52 8.48 -17.11 4.84
CA ALA A 52 8.91 -15.81 4.33
C ALA A 52 9.41 -15.89 2.88
N ALA A 53 10.15 -16.95 2.51
CA ALA A 53 10.58 -17.18 1.14
C ALA A 53 9.37 -17.38 0.19
N ALA A 54 8.34 -18.11 0.63
CA ALA A 54 7.10 -18.26 -0.12
C ALA A 54 6.37 -16.93 -0.30
N PHE A 55 6.31 -16.08 0.73
CA PHE A 55 5.75 -14.72 0.60
C PHE A 55 6.54 -13.88 -0.41
N VAL A 56 7.87 -13.90 -0.36
CA VAL A 56 8.71 -13.19 -1.35
C VAL A 56 8.39 -13.64 -2.77
N GLN A 57 8.29 -14.95 -2.99
CA GLN A 57 7.98 -15.51 -4.32
C GLN A 57 6.57 -15.13 -4.77
N GLY A 58 5.58 -15.27 -3.90
CA GLY A 58 4.18 -14.95 -4.20
C GLY A 58 4.00 -13.48 -4.54
N LEU A 59 4.46 -12.56 -3.67
CA LEU A 59 4.39 -11.11 -3.89
C LEU A 59 5.11 -10.67 -5.17
N ASN A 60 6.23 -11.33 -5.52
CA ASN A 60 6.94 -11.04 -6.76
C ASN A 60 6.17 -11.53 -7.99
N ARG A 61 5.60 -12.74 -7.93
CA ARG A 61 4.78 -13.32 -9.01
C ARG A 61 3.55 -12.47 -9.29
N ASP A 62 2.85 -12.03 -8.25
CA ASP A 62 1.60 -11.29 -8.35
C ASP A 62 1.84 -9.78 -8.54
N LYS A 63 3.12 -9.36 -8.68
CA LYS A 63 3.53 -7.96 -8.88
C LYS A 63 2.96 -7.01 -7.84
N ALA A 64 2.87 -7.48 -6.59
CA ALA A 64 2.37 -6.68 -5.47
C ALA A 64 3.12 -5.34 -5.32
N SER A 65 2.50 -4.37 -4.66
CA SER A 65 3.08 -3.04 -4.37
C SER A 65 4.27 -3.09 -3.41
N VAL A 66 4.40 -4.21 -2.66
CA VAL A 66 5.47 -4.45 -1.69
C VAL A 66 6.42 -5.53 -2.17
N ARG A 67 7.71 -5.33 -1.91
CA ARG A 67 8.77 -6.32 -2.10
C ARG A 67 9.41 -6.62 -0.76
N LEU A 68 9.59 -7.90 -0.43
CA LEU A 68 10.25 -8.31 0.81
C LEU A 68 11.70 -8.70 0.52
N ARG A 69 12.61 -8.20 1.36
CA ARG A 69 14.02 -8.60 1.41
C ARG A 69 14.27 -9.33 2.72
N LEU A 70 14.65 -10.59 2.63
CA LEU A 70 14.91 -11.40 3.81
C LEU A 70 16.22 -10.99 4.48
N VAL A 71 16.17 -10.83 5.79
CA VAL A 71 17.31 -10.63 6.68
C VAL A 71 17.36 -11.84 7.61
N LEU A 72 18.31 -12.74 7.40
CA LEU A 72 18.48 -13.90 8.25
C LEU A 72 18.99 -13.50 9.63
N THR A 73 18.43 -14.13 10.66
CA THR A 73 18.75 -13.90 12.06
C THR A 73 19.00 -15.23 12.77
N GLU A 74 19.52 -15.17 13.99
CA GLU A 74 19.72 -16.37 14.82
C GLU A 74 18.41 -16.90 15.43
N GLY A 75 17.32 -16.15 15.35
CA GLY A 75 16.00 -16.53 15.84
C GLY A 75 15.17 -15.33 16.28
N SER A 76 14.04 -15.61 16.98
CA SER A 76 13.05 -14.60 17.33
C SER A 76 13.60 -13.43 18.14
N ALA A 77 14.57 -13.68 19.05
CA ALA A 77 15.19 -12.62 19.85
C ALA A 77 16.00 -11.66 18.98
N ASP A 78 16.90 -12.18 18.13
CA ASP A 78 17.70 -11.38 17.19
C ASP A 78 16.77 -10.65 16.18
N SER A 79 15.70 -11.31 15.74
CA SER A 79 14.70 -10.66 14.86
C SER A 79 14.03 -9.45 15.53
N ALA A 80 13.68 -9.56 16.81
CA ALA A 80 13.09 -8.47 17.58
C ALA A 80 14.07 -7.33 17.80
N GLU A 81 15.32 -7.63 18.17
CA GLU A 81 16.38 -6.64 18.34
C GLU A 81 16.65 -5.84 17.05
N ARG A 82 16.63 -6.51 15.89
CA ARG A 82 16.84 -5.84 14.59
C ARG A 82 15.73 -4.87 14.24
N ILE A 83 14.47 -5.16 14.57
CA ILE A 83 13.37 -4.19 14.42
C ILE A 83 13.58 -3.01 15.35
N ASP A 84 13.83 -3.25 16.64
CA ASP A 84 14.01 -2.18 17.62
C ASP A 84 15.22 -1.29 17.29
N ALA A 85 16.25 -1.86 16.66
CA ALA A 85 17.42 -1.13 16.13
C ALA A 85 17.19 -0.45 14.76
N GLY A 86 16.01 -0.58 14.15
CA GLY A 86 15.71 -0.04 12.81
C GLY A 86 16.49 -0.73 11.67
N GLN A 87 17.03 -1.92 11.91
CA GLN A 87 17.74 -2.72 10.92
C GLN A 87 16.82 -3.61 10.09
N ALA A 88 15.58 -3.83 10.56
CA ALA A 88 14.49 -4.51 9.86
C ALA A 88 13.21 -3.68 9.97
N ASP A 89 12.34 -3.81 8.98
CA ASP A 89 11.05 -3.14 8.91
C ASP A 89 9.93 -4.05 9.40
N LEU A 90 10.12 -5.36 9.17
CA LEU A 90 9.22 -6.45 9.55
C LEU A 90 10.03 -7.55 10.22
N ALA A 91 9.39 -8.38 11.05
CA ALA A 91 9.96 -9.63 11.53
C ALA A 91 8.94 -10.74 11.64
N MET A 92 9.40 -11.98 11.44
CA MET A 92 8.68 -13.17 11.85
C MET A 92 9.32 -13.71 13.14
N LEU A 93 8.51 -13.82 14.18
CA LEU A 93 8.98 -14.21 15.50
C LEU A 93 7.91 -14.94 16.31
N ARG A 94 8.34 -15.70 17.29
CA ARG A 94 7.47 -16.35 18.25
C ARG A 94 7.28 -15.44 19.46
N ALA A 95 6.03 -15.05 19.71
CA ALA A 95 5.64 -14.01 20.66
C ALA A 95 6.08 -14.29 22.11
N ASP A 96 6.14 -15.56 22.53
CA ASP A 96 6.55 -15.96 23.88
C ASP A 96 8.07 -15.85 24.10
N ILE A 97 8.87 -15.73 23.05
CA ILE A 97 10.33 -15.56 23.13
C ILE A 97 10.68 -14.08 23.24
N ALA A 98 10.24 -13.29 22.27
CA ALA A 98 10.46 -11.85 22.24
C ALA A 98 9.37 -11.14 21.42
N MET A 99 8.96 -9.97 21.91
CA MET A 99 8.16 -9.00 21.15
C MET A 99 8.92 -7.68 21.14
N PRO A 100 9.16 -7.08 19.95
CA PRO A 100 9.83 -5.79 19.86
C PRO A 100 8.98 -4.69 20.51
N ALA A 101 9.62 -3.71 21.12
CA ALA A 101 8.95 -2.59 21.76
C ALA A 101 8.40 -1.59 20.73
N THR A 102 8.97 -1.54 19.53
CA THR A 102 8.68 -0.57 18.48
C THR A 102 7.80 -1.11 17.35
N ALA A 103 7.29 -2.35 17.47
CA ALA A 103 6.51 -3.00 16.42
C ALA A 103 5.23 -3.64 16.96
N ASP A 104 4.24 -3.74 16.07
CA ASP A 104 2.94 -4.31 16.35
C ASP A 104 2.63 -5.48 15.40
N THR A 105 1.68 -6.33 15.76
CA THR A 105 1.30 -7.52 15.00
C THR A 105 0.60 -7.16 13.69
N VAL A 106 0.99 -7.82 12.61
CA VAL A 106 0.30 -7.76 11.30
C VAL A 106 -0.58 -9.00 11.12
N LEU A 107 0.00 -10.18 11.25
CA LEU A 107 -0.68 -11.47 11.10
C LEU A 107 -0.13 -12.49 12.11
N ILE A 108 -0.97 -13.46 12.46
CA ILE A 108 -0.53 -14.68 13.12
C ILE A 108 -0.14 -15.67 12.03
N THR A 109 1.13 -16.06 12.00
CA THR A 109 1.65 -16.96 10.98
C THR A 109 1.46 -18.43 11.35
N ARG A 110 1.42 -18.72 12.64
CA ARG A 110 1.25 -20.08 13.16
C ARG A 110 0.83 -20.04 14.61
N ARG A 111 -0.05 -20.98 14.98
CA ARG A 111 -0.41 -21.28 16.36
C ARG A 111 0.16 -22.62 16.76
N SER A 112 0.85 -22.70 17.88
CA SER A 112 1.49 -23.93 18.37
C SER A 112 0.98 -24.26 19.77
N PHE A 113 0.83 -25.55 20.04
CA PHE A 113 0.27 -26.08 21.27
C PHE A 113 1.33 -26.93 21.99
N PRO A 114 1.86 -26.46 23.13
CA PRO A 114 2.74 -27.23 23.99
C PRO A 114 2.01 -28.34 24.74
N PHE A 115 2.63 -29.51 24.84
CA PHE A 115 2.15 -30.62 25.66
C PHE A 115 3.30 -31.54 26.05
N PHE A 116 3.08 -32.36 27.06
CA PHE A 116 4.06 -33.34 27.49
C PHE A 116 3.71 -34.73 26.96
N ILE A 117 4.73 -35.50 26.62
CA ILE A 117 4.64 -36.86 26.09
C ILE A 117 5.47 -37.76 27.03
N THR A 118 4.88 -38.84 27.51
CA THR A 118 5.55 -39.81 28.36
C THR A 118 5.20 -41.23 27.93
N ARG A 119 5.91 -42.23 28.47
CA ARG A 119 5.57 -43.64 28.28
C ARG A 119 4.40 -44.04 29.14
N ALA A 120 3.55 -44.96 28.66
CA ALA A 120 2.40 -45.47 29.38
C ALA A 120 2.78 -46.15 30.71
N GLU A 121 3.95 -46.79 30.77
CA GLU A 121 4.47 -47.50 31.95
C GLU A 121 4.91 -46.54 33.07
N THR A 122 5.09 -45.27 32.80
CA THR A 122 5.52 -44.30 33.81
C THR A 122 4.31 -43.84 34.63
N ALA A 123 4.48 -43.75 35.94
CA ALA A 123 3.46 -43.18 36.82
C ALA A 123 3.38 -41.65 36.77
N ILE A 124 3.63 -41.06 35.58
CA ILE A 124 3.66 -39.61 35.36
C ILE A 124 2.33 -39.25 34.69
N GLY A 125 1.40 -38.70 35.44
CA GLY A 125 0.09 -38.26 34.95
C GLY A 125 -0.14 -36.75 35.02
N ARG A 126 0.69 -36.04 35.79
CA ARG A 126 0.56 -34.61 36.01
C ARG A 126 1.92 -33.94 35.93
N ILE A 127 1.95 -32.64 35.67
CA ILE A 127 3.18 -31.86 35.58
C ILE A 127 3.94 -31.84 36.92
N ALA A 128 3.24 -31.87 38.04
CA ALA A 128 3.90 -31.97 39.34
C ALA A 128 4.73 -33.27 39.53
N ASP A 129 4.41 -34.34 38.79
CA ASP A 129 5.14 -35.64 38.87
C ASP A 129 6.47 -35.59 38.10
N LEU A 130 6.80 -34.46 37.47
CA LEU A 130 8.06 -34.25 36.76
C LEU A 130 9.25 -34.03 37.67
N ARG A 131 9.04 -33.81 38.98
CA ARG A 131 10.14 -33.68 39.97
C ARG A 131 11.05 -34.92 39.95
N GLY A 132 12.35 -34.68 39.83
CA GLY A 132 13.35 -35.74 39.75
C GLY A 132 13.38 -36.45 38.39
N ARG A 133 12.65 -35.99 37.38
CA ARG A 133 12.59 -36.62 36.05
C ARG A 133 13.42 -35.88 35.02
N ARG A 134 13.80 -36.59 33.94
CA ARG A 134 14.50 -36.06 32.78
C ARG A 134 13.52 -35.67 31.72
N VAL A 135 13.41 -34.38 31.47
CA VAL A 135 12.48 -33.81 30.48
C VAL A 135 13.26 -33.40 29.24
N GLY A 136 13.05 -34.12 28.14
CA GLY A 136 13.56 -33.74 26.83
C GLY A 136 12.81 -32.54 26.27
N VAL A 137 13.55 -31.63 25.64
CA VAL A 137 12.98 -30.48 24.92
C VAL A 137 13.76 -30.28 23.63
N ALA A 138 13.05 -29.87 22.57
CA ALA A 138 13.74 -29.52 21.33
C ALA A 138 14.70 -28.33 21.56
N ARG A 139 15.97 -28.49 21.18
CA ARG A 139 17.02 -27.48 21.35
C ARG A 139 16.72 -26.19 20.63
N ASN A 140 16.13 -26.29 19.45
CA ASN A 140 15.77 -25.16 18.61
C ASN A 140 14.24 -25.03 18.43
N PRO A 141 13.70 -23.84 18.59
CA PRO A 141 14.34 -22.61 19.05
C PRO A 141 14.66 -22.66 20.57
N ALA A 142 15.72 -21.95 21.00
CA ALA A 142 16.17 -21.93 22.39
C ALA A 142 15.07 -21.54 23.41
N GLY A 143 14.09 -20.75 23.00
CA GLY A 143 12.93 -20.37 23.79
C GLY A 143 12.05 -21.53 24.25
N ASN A 144 12.19 -22.73 23.68
CA ASN A 144 11.44 -23.91 24.11
C ASN A 144 11.75 -24.28 25.57
N ALA A 145 13.02 -24.23 25.95
CA ALA A 145 13.44 -24.48 27.34
C ALA A 145 12.94 -23.37 28.29
N THR A 146 12.88 -22.14 27.85
CA THR A 146 12.32 -21.02 28.61
C THR A 146 10.82 -21.20 28.84
N LEU A 147 10.07 -21.60 27.81
CA LEU A 147 8.64 -21.89 27.95
C LEU A 147 8.39 -23.06 28.90
N LEU A 148 9.18 -24.14 28.77
CA LEU A 148 9.12 -25.27 29.71
C LEU A 148 9.29 -24.79 31.16
N LYS A 149 10.29 -23.95 31.45
CA LYS A 149 10.51 -23.40 32.79
C LYS A 149 9.35 -22.57 33.29
N ARG A 150 8.68 -21.77 32.43
CA ARG A 150 7.47 -21.01 32.78
C ARG A 150 6.32 -21.93 33.13
N VAL A 151 6.12 -23.01 32.35
CA VAL A 151 5.10 -24.01 32.66
C VAL A 151 5.39 -24.70 33.99
N LEU A 152 6.61 -25.17 34.21
CA LEU A 152 7.01 -25.81 35.48
C LEU A 152 6.78 -24.88 36.67
N ALA A 153 7.13 -23.60 36.55
CA ALA A 153 6.93 -22.60 37.60
C ALA A 153 5.47 -22.45 38.01
N GLN A 154 4.54 -22.53 37.05
CA GLN A 154 3.09 -22.48 37.34
C GLN A 154 2.63 -23.64 38.26
N TYR A 155 3.31 -24.79 38.16
CA TYR A 155 3.01 -25.98 38.99
C TYR A 155 3.95 -26.11 40.19
N GLU A 156 4.62 -25.01 40.58
CA GLU A 156 5.57 -24.96 41.69
C GLU A 156 6.69 -25.99 41.59
N VAL A 157 7.04 -26.40 40.38
CA VAL A 157 8.18 -27.27 40.10
C VAL A 157 9.37 -26.38 39.75
N ARG A 158 10.38 -26.36 40.60
CA ARG A 158 11.58 -25.55 40.35
C ARG A 158 12.42 -26.19 39.25
N PRO A 159 13.03 -25.36 38.36
CA PRO A 159 13.86 -25.88 37.26
C PRO A 159 14.97 -26.81 37.70
N GLU A 160 15.51 -26.63 38.93
CA GLU A 160 16.55 -27.46 39.52
C GLU A 160 16.06 -28.84 39.96
N GLU A 161 14.73 -29.00 40.11
CA GLU A 161 14.10 -30.27 40.47
C GLU A 161 13.88 -31.16 39.25
N VAL A 162 14.18 -30.66 38.03
CA VAL A 162 13.96 -31.37 36.75
C VAL A 162 15.26 -31.30 35.92
N GLU A 163 15.70 -32.43 35.40
CA GLU A 163 16.80 -32.46 34.48
C GLU A 163 16.30 -32.13 33.07
N ILE A 164 16.58 -30.91 32.58
CA ILE A 164 16.16 -30.49 31.23
C ILE A 164 17.23 -30.91 30.22
N VAL A 165 16.86 -31.80 29.30
CA VAL A 165 17.72 -32.34 28.25
C VAL A 165 17.39 -31.70 26.91
N ALA A 166 18.22 -30.81 26.39
CA ALA A 166 18.05 -30.18 25.09
C ALA A 166 18.51 -31.11 23.96
N LEU A 167 17.60 -31.50 23.08
CA LEU A 167 17.81 -32.48 22.01
C LEU A 167 17.62 -31.88 20.61
N SER A 168 18.50 -32.25 19.68
CA SER A 168 18.23 -32.06 18.26
C SER A 168 17.18 -33.07 17.78
N GLN A 169 16.61 -32.85 16.60
CA GLN A 169 15.62 -33.78 16.00
C GLN A 169 16.16 -35.21 15.87
N GLU A 170 17.45 -35.38 15.58
CA GLU A 170 18.11 -36.66 15.39
C GLU A 170 18.40 -37.37 16.71
N GLU A 171 18.58 -36.61 17.81
CA GLU A 171 18.86 -37.12 19.13
C GLU A 171 17.63 -37.65 19.87
N ILE A 172 16.40 -37.33 19.43
CA ILE A 172 15.16 -37.74 20.13
C ILE A 172 15.04 -39.26 20.23
N VAL A 173 15.22 -40.01 19.13
CA VAL A 173 15.11 -41.49 19.12
C VAL A 173 16.21 -42.14 19.96
N PRO A 174 17.50 -41.79 19.79
CA PRO A 174 18.56 -42.32 20.65
C PRO A 174 18.38 -41.99 22.14
N ALA A 175 17.88 -40.79 22.47
CA ALA A 175 17.64 -40.40 23.85
C ALA A 175 16.48 -41.18 24.46
N ALA A 176 15.44 -41.46 23.73
CA ALA A 176 14.32 -42.27 24.14
C ALA A 176 14.73 -43.74 24.35
N LYS A 177 15.44 -44.36 23.39
CA LYS A 177 15.95 -45.73 23.46
C LYS A 177 16.91 -45.92 24.61
N GLY A 178 17.83 -44.99 24.80
CA GLY A 178 18.82 -45.00 25.86
C GLY A 178 18.26 -44.61 27.25
N ARG A 179 16.95 -44.42 27.36
CA ARG A 179 16.27 -43.94 28.58
C ARG A 179 16.91 -42.68 29.16
N ARG A 180 17.41 -41.79 28.31
CA ARG A 180 18.00 -40.52 28.72
C ARG A 180 16.95 -39.45 29.02
N ILE A 181 15.71 -39.69 28.59
CA ILE A 181 14.53 -38.86 28.86
C ILE A 181 13.37 -39.74 29.35
N ASP A 182 12.62 -39.25 30.31
CA ASP A 182 11.42 -39.88 30.83
C ASP A 182 10.16 -39.25 30.25
N VAL A 183 10.25 -37.96 29.92
CA VAL A 183 9.17 -37.16 29.34
C VAL A 183 9.75 -36.29 28.23
N PHE A 184 8.98 -35.97 27.21
CA PHE A 184 9.34 -35.02 26.17
C PHE A 184 8.34 -33.86 26.13
N PHE A 185 8.84 -32.64 26.20
CA PHE A 185 8.02 -31.43 26.03
C PHE A 185 7.99 -31.05 24.56
N ALA A 186 6.85 -31.28 23.94
CA ALA A 186 6.60 -31.00 22.52
C ALA A 186 5.91 -29.64 22.38
N ILE A 187 6.26 -28.90 21.34
CA ILE A 187 5.63 -27.65 20.96
C ILE A 187 5.34 -27.74 19.45
N ASN A 188 4.09 -27.95 19.12
CA ASN A 188 3.71 -28.27 17.75
C ASN A 188 2.50 -27.48 17.26
N ALA A 189 2.48 -27.11 15.97
CA ALA A 189 1.29 -26.59 15.33
C ALA A 189 0.32 -27.75 15.01
N VAL A 190 -0.95 -27.63 15.30
CA VAL A 190 -1.97 -28.59 14.91
C VAL A 190 -2.05 -28.62 13.37
N GLY A 191 -2.03 -29.83 12.80
CA GLY A 191 -2.06 -30.03 11.33
C GLY A 191 -0.69 -30.02 10.65
N SER A 192 0.42 -29.75 11.36
CA SER A 192 1.76 -29.88 10.78
C SER A 192 2.21 -31.34 10.74
N HIS A 193 2.86 -31.74 9.63
CA HIS A 193 3.43 -33.08 9.51
C HIS A 193 4.49 -33.39 10.60
N THR A 194 5.09 -32.34 11.15
CA THR A 194 6.09 -32.42 12.24
C THR A 194 5.51 -32.96 13.55
N ASN A 195 4.19 -32.81 13.79
CA ASN A 195 3.54 -33.31 15.00
C ASN A 195 3.53 -34.82 15.10
N ASN A 196 3.21 -35.47 13.98
CA ASN A 196 3.19 -36.92 13.92
C ASN A 196 4.61 -37.49 13.99
N ASP A 197 5.63 -36.68 13.60
CA ASP A 197 7.01 -37.11 13.65
C ASP A 197 7.55 -37.22 15.08
N ALA A 198 7.28 -36.28 15.97
CA ALA A 198 7.74 -36.34 17.34
C ALA A 198 7.13 -37.54 18.09
N LEU A 199 5.80 -37.72 17.99
CA LEU A 199 5.12 -38.87 18.56
C LEU A 199 5.60 -40.20 17.98
N ARG A 200 5.74 -40.28 16.67
CA ARG A 200 6.28 -41.47 15.98
C ARG A 200 7.70 -41.81 16.45
N ARG A 201 8.59 -40.82 16.46
CA ARG A 201 9.99 -40.97 16.90
C ARG A 201 10.08 -41.43 18.37
N LEU A 202 9.23 -40.88 19.24
CA LEU A 202 9.18 -41.28 20.65
C LEU A 202 8.64 -42.71 20.80
N ARG A 203 7.61 -43.10 20.06
CA ARG A 203 7.10 -44.46 20.01
C ARG A 203 8.18 -45.46 19.52
N ASP A 204 8.89 -45.12 18.42
CA ASP A 204 9.98 -45.91 17.89
C ASP A 204 11.16 -46.03 18.88
N GLY A 205 11.37 -44.95 19.68
CA GLY A 205 12.39 -44.92 20.70
C GLY A 205 12.01 -45.68 21.97
N TRP A 206 10.80 -45.53 22.45
CA TRP A 206 10.33 -46.17 23.69
C TRP A 206 9.79 -47.59 23.51
N GLY A 207 9.30 -47.91 22.31
CA GLY A 207 8.71 -49.24 22.01
C GLY A 207 7.22 -49.37 22.38
N ASP A 208 6.62 -48.32 22.98
CA ASP A 208 5.24 -48.29 23.44
C ASP A 208 4.49 -47.04 22.91
N ASP A 209 3.16 -47.13 22.91
CA ASP A 209 2.35 -45.95 22.57
C ASP A 209 2.49 -44.88 23.65
N PRO A 210 2.88 -43.67 23.30
CA PRO A 210 3.08 -42.58 24.25
C PRO A 210 1.77 -42.01 24.79
N VAL A 211 1.78 -41.59 26.04
CA VAL A 211 0.67 -40.90 26.73
C VAL A 211 0.94 -39.39 26.73
N LEU A 212 -0.12 -38.62 26.51
CA LEU A 212 -0.07 -37.16 26.51
C LEU A 212 -0.52 -36.63 27.86
N ILE A 213 0.22 -35.66 28.40
CA ILE A 213 -0.12 -34.99 29.68
C ILE A 213 -0.56 -33.57 29.34
N PRO A 214 -1.79 -33.16 29.78
CA PRO A 214 -2.32 -31.83 29.53
C PRO A 214 -1.67 -30.77 30.41
N ILE A 215 -1.77 -29.50 29.97
CA ILE A 215 -1.49 -28.32 30.79
C ILE A 215 -2.83 -27.75 31.26
N ARG A 216 -3.35 -28.25 32.38
CA ARG A 216 -4.71 -27.94 32.82
C ARG A 216 -4.89 -26.50 33.26
N GLU A 217 -3.85 -25.88 33.81
CA GLU A 217 -3.85 -24.51 34.34
C GLU A 217 -3.48 -23.51 33.26
N ALA A 218 -3.93 -23.72 32.00
CA ALA A 218 -3.67 -22.87 30.85
C ALA A 218 -4.19 -21.44 31.06
N ASP A 219 -5.38 -21.27 31.68
CA ASP A 219 -5.96 -19.96 31.98
C ASP A 219 -5.07 -19.13 32.90
N ALA A 220 -4.51 -19.78 33.94
CA ALA A 220 -3.59 -19.11 34.86
C ALA A 220 -2.28 -18.68 34.19
N LEU A 221 -1.76 -19.52 33.29
CA LEU A 221 -0.58 -19.17 32.49
C LEU A 221 -0.85 -18.01 31.55
N ALA A 222 -2.00 -18.00 30.86
CA ALA A 222 -2.42 -16.92 30.00
C ALA A 222 -2.62 -15.60 30.76
N ALA A 223 -3.16 -15.66 31.99
CA ALA A 223 -3.29 -14.47 32.84
C ALA A 223 -1.95 -13.87 33.27
N HIS A 224 -0.91 -14.71 33.48
CA HIS A 224 0.44 -14.26 33.87
C HIS A 224 1.29 -13.78 32.69
N TYR A 225 1.12 -14.36 31.50
CA TYR A 225 1.99 -14.12 30.35
C TYR A 225 1.18 -13.73 29.11
N ARG A 226 1.15 -12.45 28.77
CA ARG A 226 0.37 -11.90 27.63
C ARG A 226 0.61 -12.59 26.27
N ALA A 227 1.79 -13.18 26.09
CA ALA A 227 2.13 -13.89 24.85
C ALA A 227 1.71 -15.37 24.85
N ILE A 228 1.07 -15.83 25.94
CA ILE A 228 0.51 -17.18 26.08
C ILE A 228 -1.02 -17.03 26.09
N GLU A 229 -1.66 -17.81 25.26
CA GLU A 229 -3.13 -17.89 25.17
C GLU A 229 -3.58 -19.29 25.65
N THR A 230 -4.84 -19.45 25.98
CA THR A 230 -5.42 -20.78 26.20
C THR A 230 -5.59 -21.53 24.90
N GLY A 231 -5.52 -22.84 24.95
CA GLY A 231 -5.65 -23.68 23.78
C GLY A 231 -6.12 -25.09 24.11
N GLU A 232 -6.49 -25.82 23.09
CA GLU A 232 -6.95 -27.21 23.21
C GLU A 232 -6.40 -28.03 22.04
N ILE A 233 -5.93 -29.23 22.35
CA ILE A 233 -5.63 -30.25 21.33
C ILE A 233 -6.84 -31.15 21.23
N VAL A 234 -7.62 -31.00 20.17
CA VAL A 234 -8.85 -31.74 19.99
C VAL A 234 -8.59 -33.24 19.83
N ARG A 235 -9.54 -34.07 20.26
CA ARG A 235 -9.50 -35.51 20.11
C ARG A 235 -9.12 -35.91 18.67
N GLY A 236 -8.16 -36.82 18.53
CA GLY A 236 -7.73 -37.33 17.23
C GLY A 236 -6.82 -36.40 16.42
N ALA A 237 -6.47 -35.19 16.90
CA ALA A 237 -5.66 -34.22 16.17
C ALA A 237 -4.25 -34.76 15.78
N LEU A 238 -3.74 -35.75 16.53
CA LEU A 238 -2.41 -36.34 16.34
C LEU A 238 -2.46 -37.77 15.76
N GLY A 239 -3.65 -38.27 15.42
CA GLY A 239 -3.90 -39.58 14.84
C GLY A 239 -5.33 -40.03 15.05
N GLY A 240 -5.95 -40.67 14.06
CA GLY A 240 -7.39 -40.99 14.05
C GLY A 240 -7.76 -42.40 14.49
N ASP A 241 -6.86 -43.41 14.36
CA ASP A 241 -7.16 -44.80 14.73
C ASP A 241 -5.93 -45.49 15.34
N PRO A 242 -5.94 -45.73 16.66
CA PRO A 242 -6.84 -45.13 17.64
C PRO A 242 -6.70 -43.61 17.71
N PRO A 243 -7.76 -42.87 18.14
CA PRO A 243 -7.70 -41.43 18.20
C PRO A 243 -6.65 -40.96 19.23
N ARG A 244 -5.78 -40.05 18.80
CA ARG A 244 -4.73 -39.45 19.64
C ARG A 244 -4.84 -37.91 19.59
N PRO A 245 -5.04 -37.26 20.72
CA PRO A 245 -5.41 -37.82 22.03
C PRO A 245 -6.78 -38.52 21.97
N SER A 246 -7.05 -39.41 22.94
CA SER A 246 -8.36 -40.13 23.08
C SER A 246 -9.49 -39.21 23.45
N GLU A 247 -9.20 -38.11 24.09
CA GLU A 247 -10.08 -36.99 24.48
C GLU A 247 -9.36 -35.66 24.27
N SER A 248 -10.12 -34.58 24.13
CA SER A 248 -9.55 -33.24 23.99
C SER A 248 -8.72 -32.87 25.22
N LEU A 249 -7.51 -32.30 24.96
CA LEU A 249 -6.56 -31.96 26.03
C LEU A 249 -6.43 -30.44 26.14
N PRO A 250 -6.76 -29.86 27.32
CA PRO A 250 -6.45 -28.46 27.56
C PRO A 250 -4.95 -28.23 27.59
N THR A 251 -4.54 -27.15 27.00
CA THR A 251 -3.15 -26.72 26.95
C THR A 251 -3.05 -25.22 26.72
N ILE A 252 -1.84 -24.70 26.66
CA ILE A 252 -1.57 -23.34 26.23
C ILE A 252 -1.37 -23.25 24.73
N SER A 253 -1.60 -22.09 24.18
CA SER A 253 -1.31 -21.73 22.80
C SER A 253 -0.27 -20.63 22.76
N ILE A 254 0.71 -20.78 21.89
CA ILE A 254 1.71 -19.76 21.57
C ILE A 254 1.65 -19.44 20.09
N THR A 255 1.81 -18.16 19.75
CA THR A 255 1.70 -17.70 18.39
C THR A 255 3.05 -17.27 17.82
N SER A 256 3.34 -17.68 16.58
CA SER A 256 4.33 -17.01 15.73
C SER A 256 3.61 -15.92 14.97
N ARG A 257 4.22 -14.74 14.86
CA ARG A 257 3.60 -13.55 14.32
C ARG A 257 4.51 -12.90 13.28
N LEU A 258 3.90 -12.33 12.26
CA LEU A 258 4.50 -11.29 11.44
C LEU A 258 4.21 -9.97 12.14
N VAL A 259 5.25 -9.24 12.48
CA VAL A 259 5.17 -7.92 13.10
C VAL A 259 5.77 -6.86 12.19
N ALA A 260 5.29 -5.64 12.28
CA ALA A 260 5.75 -4.49 11.51
C ALA A 260 6.15 -3.35 12.45
N ALA A 261 7.20 -2.63 12.11
CA ALA A 261 7.58 -1.42 12.84
C ALA A 261 6.41 -0.42 12.81
N ARG A 262 6.04 0.10 14.00
CA ARG A 262 4.90 1.03 14.17
C ARG A 262 5.01 2.32 13.38
N SER A 263 6.23 2.67 12.94
CA SER A 263 6.50 3.85 12.12
C SER A 263 6.19 3.68 10.63
N LEU A 264 5.83 2.46 10.18
CA LEU A 264 5.46 2.22 8.79
C LEU A 264 4.08 2.80 8.48
N ASP A 265 3.88 3.17 7.22
CA ASP A 265 2.61 3.73 6.74
C ASP A 265 1.48 2.70 6.83
N ASP A 266 0.33 3.11 7.38
CA ASP A 266 -0.81 2.23 7.61
C ASP A 266 -1.36 1.61 6.34
N ASN A 267 -1.42 2.36 5.23
CA ASN A 267 -1.91 1.80 3.97
C ASN A 267 -0.93 0.76 3.41
N LEU A 268 0.37 1.01 3.55
CA LEU A 268 1.39 0.06 3.10
C LEU A 268 1.25 -1.28 3.84
N ILE A 269 1.02 -1.23 5.16
CA ILE A 269 0.83 -2.45 5.96
C ILE A 269 -0.55 -3.08 5.71
N GLY A 270 -1.58 -2.27 5.49
CA GLY A 270 -2.89 -2.78 5.08
C GLY A 270 -2.84 -3.52 3.74
N GLU A 271 -2.18 -2.94 2.72
CA GLU A 271 -1.95 -3.60 1.43
C GLU A 271 -1.12 -4.88 1.58
N LEU A 272 -0.03 -4.85 2.35
CA LEU A 272 0.78 -6.03 2.62
C LEU A 272 -0.03 -7.13 3.30
N THR A 273 -0.88 -6.78 4.28
CA THR A 273 -1.76 -7.71 4.99
C THR A 273 -2.72 -8.40 4.02
N LYS A 274 -3.37 -7.61 3.17
CA LYS A 274 -4.25 -8.10 2.10
C LYS A 274 -3.51 -9.05 1.17
N ASP A 275 -2.38 -8.61 0.61
CA ASP A 275 -1.61 -9.38 -0.37
C ASP A 275 -1.16 -10.73 0.22
N ILE A 276 -0.70 -10.76 1.48
CA ILE A 276 -0.29 -12.02 2.14
C ILE A 276 -1.50 -12.95 2.37
N LEU A 277 -2.65 -12.41 2.76
CA LEU A 277 -3.87 -13.22 2.95
C LEU A 277 -4.40 -13.75 1.62
N ASP A 278 -4.33 -12.98 0.54
CA ASP A 278 -4.68 -13.43 -0.82
C ASP A 278 -3.76 -14.57 -1.30
N LEU A 279 -2.47 -14.50 -0.96
CA LEU A 279 -1.51 -15.57 -1.25
C LEU A 279 -1.84 -16.90 -0.54
N ARG A 280 -2.59 -16.88 0.57
CA ARG A 280 -2.98 -18.08 1.31
C ARG A 280 -3.62 -19.13 0.42
N LEU A 281 -4.50 -18.69 -0.50
CA LEU A 281 -5.20 -19.62 -1.41
C LEU A 281 -4.29 -20.21 -2.48
N THR A 282 -3.35 -19.41 -2.99
CA THR A 282 -2.46 -19.82 -4.08
C THR A 282 -1.26 -20.64 -3.61
N LEU A 283 -0.74 -20.34 -2.41
CA LEU A 283 0.41 -21.03 -1.84
C LEU A 283 0.05 -22.28 -1.03
N ALA A 284 -1.22 -22.49 -0.69
CA ALA A 284 -1.66 -23.63 0.13
C ALA A 284 -1.28 -25.01 -0.44
N ALA A 285 -1.22 -25.14 -1.77
CA ALA A 285 -0.82 -26.37 -2.43
C ALA A 285 0.70 -26.62 -2.35
N GLU A 286 1.51 -25.58 -2.39
CA GLU A 286 2.98 -25.65 -2.36
C GLU A 286 3.52 -25.69 -0.93
N LEU A 287 2.89 -24.93 -0.04
CA LEU A 287 3.27 -24.80 1.37
C LEU A 287 2.03 -24.89 2.28
N PRO A 288 1.63 -26.09 2.75
CA PRO A 288 0.45 -26.26 3.59
C PRO A 288 0.46 -25.39 4.87
N ALA A 289 1.65 -25.03 5.38
CA ALA A 289 1.79 -24.18 6.55
C ALA A 289 1.15 -22.79 6.38
N VAL A 290 0.97 -22.31 5.16
CA VAL A 290 0.29 -21.03 4.88
C VAL A 290 -1.20 -21.07 5.22
N GLN A 291 -1.81 -22.24 5.28
CA GLN A 291 -3.21 -22.39 5.72
C GLN A 291 -3.41 -22.00 7.18
N ALA A 292 -2.36 -22.04 7.99
CA ALA A 292 -2.37 -21.65 9.39
C ALA A 292 -2.30 -20.12 9.62
N LEU A 293 -2.26 -19.31 8.55
CA LEU A 293 -2.33 -17.86 8.66
C LEU A 293 -3.69 -17.44 9.21
N GLU A 294 -3.64 -16.64 10.28
CA GLU A 294 -4.83 -16.11 10.96
C GLU A 294 -4.69 -14.59 11.11
N THR A 295 -5.81 -13.89 11.12
CA THR A 295 -5.86 -12.48 11.52
C THR A 295 -5.79 -12.39 13.05
N PRO A 296 -5.00 -11.45 13.62
CA PRO A 296 -5.05 -11.19 15.06
C PRO A 296 -6.39 -10.54 15.43
N SER A 297 -6.80 -10.66 16.70
CA SER A 297 -7.91 -9.88 17.22
C SER A 297 -7.55 -8.39 17.24
N THR A 298 -8.44 -7.55 16.73
CA THR A 298 -8.34 -6.08 16.72
C THR A 298 -9.02 -5.44 17.92
N ASP A 299 -9.59 -6.25 18.83
CA ASP A 299 -10.22 -5.76 20.05
C ASP A 299 -9.23 -5.00 20.94
N LYS A 300 -9.71 -3.98 21.64
CA LYS A 300 -8.89 -3.17 22.55
C LYS A 300 -8.27 -3.97 23.70
N ASP A 301 -8.89 -5.08 24.05
CA ASP A 301 -8.43 -5.98 25.12
C ASP A 301 -7.54 -7.11 24.59
N ALA A 302 -7.16 -7.07 23.29
CA ALA A 302 -6.27 -8.06 22.71
C ALA A 302 -4.93 -8.11 23.48
N PRO A 303 -4.40 -9.31 23.76
CA PRO A 303 -3.19 -9.46 24.58
C PRO A 303 -1.95 -8.81 23.98
N LEU A 304 -1.87 -8.71 22.66
CA LEU A 304 -0.77 -8.09 21.92
C LEU A 304 -1.32 -7.09 20.91
N PRO A 305 -0.69 -5.89 20.77
CA PRO A 305 -1.16 -4.84 19.89
C PRO A 305 -1.08 -5.27 18.42
N VAL A 306 -2.02 -4.72 17.62
CA VAL A 306 -2.11 -4.91 16.18
C VAL A 306 -1.73 -3.59 15.50
N HIS A 307 -0.95 -3.67 14.41
CA HIS A 307 -0.58 -2.49 13.63
C HIS A 307 -1.85 -1.86 13.03
N SER A 308 -1.95 -0.52 13.14
CA SER A 308 -3.14 0.24 12.72
C SER A 308 -3.55 -0.07 11.26
N GLY A 309 -2.59 -0.15 10.35
CA GLY A 309 -2.87 -0.51 8.96
C GLY A 309 -3.39 -1.95 8.77
N ALA A 310 -2.89 -2.90 9.56
CA ALA A 310 -3.40 -4.27 9.54
C ALA A 310 -4.81 -4.34 10.14
N ALA A 311 -5.05 -3.65 11.26
CA ALA A 311 -6.37 -3.55 11.89
C ALA A 311 -7.39 -2.94 10.93
N ALA A 312 -7.07 -1.82 10.30
CA ALA A 312 -7.95 -1.16 9.32
C ALA A 312 -8.34 -2.10 8.16
N TYR A 313 -7.42 -2.93 7.68
CA TYR A 313 -7.74 -3.93 6.66
C TYR A 313 -8.66 -5.03 7.21
N ILE A 314 -8.35 -5.58 8.39
CA ILE A 314 -9.10 -6.68 9.02
C ILE A 314 -10.53 -6.25 9.33
N ASP A 315 -10.70 -5.02 9.84
CA ASP A 315 -12.00 -4.46 10.23
C ASP A 315 -12.79 -3.89 9.03
N GLY A 316 -12.19 -3.86 7.84
CA GLY A 316 -12.82 -3.32 6.63
C GLY A 316 -12.89 -1.79 6.59
N GLU A 317 -12.07 -1.12 7.40
CA GLU A 317 -11.98 0.35 7.50
C GLU A 317 -10.86 0.94 6.62
N GLN A 318 -10.28 0.14 5.73
CA GLN A 318 -9.19 0.60 4.87
C GLN A 318 -9.68 1.69 3.91
N GLU A 319 -9.08 2.88 4.02
CA GLU A 319 -9.36 3.98 3.09
C GLU A 319 -8.95 3.59 1.66
N THR A 320 -9.87 3.73 0.71
CA THR A 320 -9.55 3.54 -0.69
C THR A 320 -8.73 4.73 -1.21
N PHE A 321 -8.00 4.51 -2.33
CA PHE A 321 -7.27 5.59 -3.00
C PHE A 321 -8.16 6.81 -3.29
N PHE A 322 -9.44 6.58 -3.62
CA PHE A 322 -10.41 7.64 -3.89
C PHE A 322 -10.86 8.37 -2.61
N ASP A 323 -10.95 7.68 -1.48
CA ASP A 323 -11.29 8.33 -0.20
C ASP A 323 -10.17 9.29 0.21
N ARG A 324 -8.92 8.90 0.04
CA ARG A 324 -7.74 9.69 0.42
C ARG A 324 -7.44 10.87 -0.52
N TYR A 325 -7.67 10.69 -1.82
CA TYR A 325 -7.30 11.68 -2.84
C TYR A 325 -8.51 12.32 -3.52
N GLY A 326 -9.73 11.95 -3.15
CA GLY A 326 -10.97 12.47 -3.73
C GLY A 326 -11.04 14.00 -3.70
N ASP A 327 -10.72 14.61 -2.57
CA ASP A 327 -10.70 16.07 -2.42
C ASP A 327 -9.69 16.74 -3.36
N TRP A 328 -8.52 16.14 -3.55
CA TRP A 328 -7.51 16.64 -4.48
C TRP A 328 -7.96 16.55 -5.94
N PHE A 329 -8.71 15.50 -6.31
CA PHE A 329 -9.33 15.40 -7.62
C PHE A 329 -10.38 16.48 -7.85
N TYR A 330 -11.22 16.77 -6.84
CA TYR A 330 -12.18 17.87 -6.89
C TYR A 330 -11.49 19.22 -7.02
N ILE A 331 -10.47 19.51 -6.20
CA ILE A 331 -9.69 20.74 -6.27
C ILE A 331 -9.00 20.88 -7.63
N GLY A 332 -8.42 19.80 -8.15
CA GLY A 332 -7.79 19.76 -9.47
C GLY A 332 -8.76 20.05 -10.60
N ALA A 333 -9.95 19.45 -10.57
CA ALA A 333 -11.02 19.68 -11.54
C ALA A 333 -11.55 21.13 -11.49
N MET A 334 -11.73 21.68 -10.29
CA MET A 334 -12.12 23.08 -10.10
C MET A 334 -11.06 24.06 -10.62
N ALA A 335 -9.78 23.80 -10.36
CA ALA A 335 -8.68 24.62 -10.86
C ALA A 335 -8.58 24.58 -12.37
N LEU A 336 -8.73 23.41 -12.99
CA LEU A 336 -8.78 23.24 -14.46
C LEU A 336 -9.96 23.98 -15.08
N SER A 337 -11.14 23.90 -14.47
CA SER A 337 -12.34 24.63 -14.89
C SER A 337 -12.13 26.15 -14.81
N ALA A 338 -11.57 26.66 -13.73
CA ALA A 338 -11.26 28.07 -13.55
C ALA A 338 -10.23 28.57 -14.58
N LEU A 339 -9.16 27.79 -14.82
CA LEU A 339 -8.15 28.11 -15.83
C LEU A 339 -8.74 28.09 -17.26
N GLY A 340 -9.60 27.11 -17.56
CA GLY A 340 -10.32 27.04 -18.84
C GLY A 340 -11.23 28.24 -19.06
N THR A 341 -12.02 28.63 -18.07
CA THR A 341 -12.92 29.78 -18.11
C THR A 341 -12.16 31.10 -18.21
N GLY A 342 -11.09 31.27 -17.41
CA GLY A 342 -10.22 32.42 -17.45
C GLY A 342 -9.49 32.58 -18.79
N GLY A 343 -8.99 31.49 -19.36
CA GLY A 343 -8.37 31.46 -20.68
C GLY A 343 -9.35 31.82 -21.79
N ALA A 344 -10.57 31.28 -21.78
CA ALA A 344 -11.62 31.63 -22.73
C ALA A 344 -12.05 33.11 -22.63
N ALA A 345 -12.15 33.64 -21.41
CA ALA A 345 -12.48 35.06 -21.18
C ALA A 345 -11.39 36.02 -21.71
N LEU A 346 -10.11 35.68 -21.54
CA LEU A 346 -8.98 36.46 -22.05
C LEU A 346 -8.96 36.46 -23.58
N LEU A 347 -9.17 35.29 -24.22
CA LEU A 347 -9.25 35.17 -25.67
C LEU A 347 -10.47 35.91 -26.23
N GLY A 348 -11.61 35.86 -25.53
CA GLY A 348 -12.84 36.62 -25.90
C GLY A 348 -12.64 38.14 -25.81
N ARG A 349 -11.93 38.64 -24.79
CA ARG A 349 -11.61 40.08 -24.67
C ARG A 349 -10.73 40.58 -25.81
N GLU A 350 -9.73 39.81 -26.22
CA GLU A 350 -8.84 40.20 -27.32
C GLU A 350 -9.59 40.26 -28.67
N SER A 351 -10.49 39.32 -28.93
CA SER A 351 -11.34 39.33 -30.12
C SER A 351 -12.36 40.49 -30.13
N ALA A 352 -12.94 40.80 -28.98
CA ALA A 352 -13.88 41.94 -28.83
C ALA A 352 -13.15 43.27 -29.02
N ASN A 353 -11.94 43.43 -28.51
CA ASN A 353 -11.14 44.64 -28.73
C ASN A 353 -10.72 44.83 -30.17
N ARG A 354 -10.38 43.76 -30.91
CA ARG A 354 -10.08 43.83 -32.35
C ARG A 354 -11.33 44.28 -33.12
N ARG A 355 -12.51 43.74 -32.79
CA ARG A 355 -13.78 44.11 -33.44
C ARG A 355 -14.16 45.56 -33.18
N ARG A 356 -13.95 46.08 -31.96
CA ARG A 356 -14.18 47.50 -31.64
C ARG A 356 -13.25 48.43 -32.45
N ARG A 357 -11.96 48.11 -32.56
CA ARG A 357 -10.99 48.90 -33.36
C ARG A 357 -11.41 48.93 -34.87
N ALA A 358 -11.85 47.79 -35.39
CA ALA A 358 -12.34 47.68 -36.73
C ALA A 358 -13.58 48.56 -36.99
N MET A 359 -14.48 48.64 -36.04
CA MET A 359 -15.70 49.49 -36.14
C MET A 359 -15.42 50.98 -36.04
N ALA A 360 -14.46 51.40 -35.22
CA ALA A 360 -14.11 52.81 -35.03
C ALA A 360 -13.71 53.52 -36.31
N GLY A 361 -12.92 52.87 -37.15
CA GLY A 361 -12.51 53.47 -38.44
C GLY A 361 -13.64 53.49 -39.50
N LEU A 362 -14.64 52.63 -39.39
CA LEU A 362 -15.82 52.68 -40.23
C LEU A 362 -16.73 53.86 -39.84
N ASP A 363 -16.90 54.09 -38.56
CA ASP A 363 -17.64 55.24 -38.03
C ASP A 363 -16.99 56.56 -38.46
N GLU A 364 -15.65 56.65 -38.48
CA GLU A 364 -14.90 57.82 -38.96
C GLU A 364 -15.16 58.12 -40.47
N LEU A 365 -15.18 57.06 -41.30
CA LEU A 365 -15.51 57.16 -42.72
C LEU A 365 -16.99 57.59 -42.97
N LEU A 366 -17.92 57.09 -42.16
CA LEU A 366 -19.33 57.45 -42.25
C LEU A 366 -19.55 58.92 -41.83
N ALA A 367 -18.87 59.40 -40.83
CA ALA A 367 -18.88 60.79 -40.41
C ALA A 367 -18.30 61.71 -41.50
N LEU A 368 -17.20 61.28 -42.13
CA LEU A 368 -16.57 62.00 -43.22
C LEU A 368 -17.50 62.10 -44.43
N LEU A 369 -18.23 61.01 -44.78
CA LEU A 369 -19.24 60.96 -45.84
C LEU A 369 -20.34 61.98 -45.60
N ALA A 370 -20.81 62.13 -44.40
CA ALA A 370 -21.84 63.10 -44.06
C ALA A 370 -21.36 64.56 -44.31
N VAL A 371 -20.13 64.88 -43.89
CA VAL A 371 -19.53 66.19 -44.11
C VAL A 371 -19.27 66.51 -45.60
N ILE A 372 -18.75 65.53 -46.35
CA ILE A 372 -18.53 65.68 -47.81
C ILE A 372 -19.82 66.03 -48.55
N ARG A 373 -20.92 65.41 -48.19
CA ARG A 373 -22.24 65.67 -48.81
C ARG A 373 -22.77 67.10 -48.58
N SER A 374 -22.38 67.76 -47.51
CA SER A 374 -22.76 69.12 -47.17
C SER A 374 -21.69 70.18 -47.50
N CYS A 375 -20.55 69.78 -48.04
CA CYS A 375 -19.44 70.70 -48.32
C CYS A 375 -19.73 71.65 -49.50
N GLU A 376 -19.52 72.97 -49.31
CA GLU A 376 -19.74 74.04 -50.30
C GLU A 376 -18.47 74.64 -50.83
N ASP A 377 -17.28 74.25 -50.30
CA ASP A 377 -15.97 74.76 -50.67
C ASP A 377 -15.11 73.67 -51.35
N GLU A 378 -14.60 73.94 -52.53
CA GLU A 378 -13.78 73.00 -53.33
C GLU A 378 -12.46 72.67 -52.64
N VAL A 379 -11.83 73.60 -51.96
CA VAL A 379 -10.56 73.39 -51.22
C VAL A 379 -10.76 72.49 -50.06
N GLU A 380 -11.86 72.67 -49.32
CA GLU A 380 -12.25 71.82 -48.20
C GLU A 380 -12.67 70.41 -48.65
N LEU A 381 -13.34 70.28 -49.80
CA LEU A 381 -13.69 69.01 -50.37
C LEU A 381 -12.46 68.17 -50.74
N MET A 382 -11.42 68.83 -51.33
CA MET A 382 -10.13 68.17 -51.59
C MET A 382 -9.39 67.77 -50.30
N ARG A 383 -9.52 68.50 -49.26
CA ARG A 383 -8.98 68.16 -47.93
C ARG A 383 -9.65 66.90 -47.39
N LEU A 384 -11.01 66.85 -47.39
CA LEU A 384 -11.78 65.73 -46.91
C LEU A 384 -11.49 64.43 -47.74
N GLY A 385 -11.28 64.57 -49.04
CA GLY A 385 -10.87 63.43 -49.89
C GLY A 385 -9.52 62.85 -49.48
N ARG A 386 -8.53 63.72 -49.19
CA ARG A 386 -7.21 63.25 -48.68
C ARG A 386 -7.31 62.60 -47.32
N GLU A 387 -8.20 63.05 -46.46
CA GLU A 387 -8.45 62.43 -45.15
C GLU A 387 -9.06 61.04 -45.29
N ALA A 388 -9.98 60.81 -46.24
CA ALA A 388 -10.47 59.50 -46.59
C ALA A 388 -9.38 58.56 -47.09
N ASP A 389 -8.45 59.03 -47.93
CA ASP A 389 -7.31 58.25 -48.42
C ASP A 389 -6.33 57.86 -47.28
N GLN A 390 -6.17 58.73 -46.29
CA GLN A 390 -5.35 58.40 -45.10
C GLN A 390 -6.03 57.32 -44.26
N ILE A 391 -7.36 57.33 -44.09
CA ILE A 391 -8.11 56.29 -43.41
C ILE A 391 -7.95 54.97 -44.18
N LEU A 392 -8.10 54.98 -45.50
CA LEU A 392 -7.92 53.80 -46.37
C LEU A 392 -6.51 53.20 -46.20
N THR A 393 -5.49 54.05 -46.21
CA THR A 393 -4.07 53.60 -46.06
C THR A 393 -3.89 52.90 -44.69
N ARG A 394 -4.46 53.44 -43.62
CA ARG A 394 -4.41 52.89 -42.27
C ARG A 394 -5.17 51.53 -42.26
N VAL A 395 -6.37 51.45 -42.81
CA VAL A 395 -7.15 50.21 -42.89
C VAL A 395 -6.46 49.11 -43.67
N LEU A 396 -5.82 49.43 -44.79
CA LEU A 396 -5.04 48.48 -45.58
C LEU A 396 -3.80 47.97 -44.83
N ALA A 397 -3.13 48.84 -44.05
CA ALA A 397 -2.02 48.46 -43.21
C ALA A 397 -2.47 47.50 -42.04
N ASP A 398 -3.61 47.75 -41.43
CA ASP A 398 -4.18 46.91 -40.39
C ASP A 398 -4.67 45.55 -40.95
N TYR A 399 -5.23 45.53 -42.17
CA TYR A 399 -5.56 44.29 -42.89
C TYR A 399 -4.29 43.46 -43.18
N ALA A 400 -3.23 44.11 -43.64
CA ALA A 400 -1.95 43.46 -43.94
C ALA A 400 -1.32 42.86 -42.69
N LYS A 401 -1.55 43.41 -41.49
CA LYS A 401 -1.14 42.87 -40.18
C LYS A 401 -2.06 41.74 -39.67
N GLY A 402 -3.23 41.51 -40.33
CA GLY A 402 -4.19 40.50 -39.90
C GLY A 402 -5.10 40.94 -38.75
N ASP A 403 -5.17 42.23 -38.48
CA ASP A 403 -6.02 42.80 -37.40
C ASP A 403 -7.48 43.04 -37.85
N LEU A 404 -7.76 42.97 -39.18
CA LEU A 404 -9.07 43.06 -39.79
C LEU A 404 -9.48 41.74 -40.46
N ASP A 405 -10.75 41.38 -40.34
CA ASP A 405 -11.33 40.23 -41.03
C ASP A 405 -11.86 40.62 -42.41
N SER A 406 -12.19 39.63 -43.24
CA SER A 406 -12.69 39.84 -44.59
C SER A 406 -14.05 40.55 -44.64
N ALA A 407 -14.88 40.40 -43.57
CA ALA A 407 -16.19 41.03 -43.49
C ALA A 407 -16.03 42.52 -43.19
N ALA A 408 -15.14 42.91 -42.28
CA ALA A 408 -14.82 44.29 -41.99
C ALA A 408 -14.22 44.98 -43.23
N LEU A 409 -13.31 44.31 -43.96
CA LEU A 409 -12.73 44.84 -45.19
C LEU A 409 -13.81 45.11 -46.27
N ALA A 410 -14.79 44.23 -46.40
CA ALA A 410 -15.92 44.43 -47.31
C ALA A 410 -16.77 45.68 -46.94
N ALA A 411 -17.00 45.90 -45.67
CA ALA A 411 -17.71 47.09 -45.17
C ALA A 411 -16.95 48.39 -45.44
N TYR A 412 -15.63 48.37 -45.20
CA TYR A 412 -14.76 49.49 -45.55
C TYR A 412 -14.72 49.81 -47.04
N ARG A 413 -14.65 48.80 -47.91
CA ARG A 413 -14.70 48.95 -49.35
C ARG A 413 -15.99 49.65 -49.80
N LEU A 414 -17.12 49.25 -49.22
CA LEU A 414 -18.40 49.89 -49.53
C LEU A 414 -18.45 51.36 -49.07
N ALA A 415 -17.95 51.63 -47.86
CA ALA A 415 -17.89 53.00 -47.32
C ALA A 415 -17.01 53.92 -48.17
N ILE A 416 -15.82 53.44 -48.58
CA ILE A 416 -14.86 54.21 -49.43
C ILE A 416 -15.44 54.45 -50.81
N ASP A 417 -16.12 53.46 -51.45
CA ASP A 417 -16.83 53.63 -52.71
C ASP A 417 -17.89 54.72 -52.62
N GLN A 418 -18.63 54.82 -51.51
CA GLN A 418 -19.62 55.86 -51.26
C GLN A 418 -18.97 57.24 -51.07
N VAL A 419 -17.86 57.32 -50.31
CA VAL A 419 -17.10 58.56 -50.15
C VAL A 419 -16.56 59.05 -51.51
N GLY A 420 -15.98 58.17 -52.33
CA GLY A 420 -15.45 58.54 -53.67
C GLY A 420 -16.56 59.05 -54.57
N ARG A 421 -17.76 58.44 -54.56
CA ARG A 421 -18.92 58.90 -55.35
C ARG A 421 -19.41 60.25 -54.85
N ALA A 422 -19.49 60.43 -53.53
CA ALA A 422 -19.94 61.70 -52.94
C ALA A 422 -18.99 62.85 -53.25
N VAL A 423 -17.67 62.61 -53.21
CA VAL A 423 -16.67 63.61 -53.63
C VAL A 423 -16.82 63.98 -55.11
N ALA A 424 -16.92 63.00 -56.01
CA ALA A 424 -17.07 63.21 -57.43
C ALA A 424 -18.39 63.95 -57.80
N GLU A 425 -19.48 63.62 -57.13
CA GLU A 425 -20.79 64.29 -57.32
C GLU A 425 -20.71 65.74 -56.82
N ARG A 426 -20.11 65.98 -55.68
CA ARG A 426 -20.02 67.33 -55.13
C ARG A 426 -19.06 68.23 -55.91
N GLN A 427 -17.96 67.66 -56.43
CA GLN A 427 -17.08 68.40 -57.37
C GLN A 427 -17.79 68.86 -58.65
N ARG A 428 -18.66 68.03 -59.20
CA ARG A 428 -19.46 68.42 -60.38
C ARG A 428 -20.42 69.57 -60.07
N LEU A 429 -21.07 69.48 -58.93
CA LEU A 429 -21.99 70.52 -58.48
C LEU A 429 -21.33 71.86 -58.17
N LEU A 430 -20.12 71.86 -57.68
CA LEU A 430 -19.33 73.07 -57.37
C LEU A 430 -18.62 73.63 -58.61
N GLY A 431 -18.37 72.82 -59.65
CA GLY A 431 -17.78 73.27 -60.94
C GLY A 431 -18.76 73.75 -61.96
N GLU A 432 -20.12 73.54 -61.80
CA GLU A 432 -21.19 74.02 -62.64
C GLU A 432 -21.84 75.31 -62.15
N GLY A 433 -21.45 75.87 -61.01
CA GLY A 433 -21.94 77.11 -60.41
C GLY A 433 -20.83 78.18 -60.48
#